data_4a8f0f81d20e6ee635875887931bd528
#
_entry.id   4a8f0f81d20e6ee635875887931bd528
#
_cell.length_a   1.000
_cell.length_b   1.000
_cell.length_c   1.000
_cell.angle_alpha   90.00
_cell.angle_beta   90.00
_cell.angle_gamma   90.00
#
_symmetry.space_group_name_H-M   'P 1'
#
loop_
_entity.id
_entity.type
_entity.pdbx_description
1 polymer ?
#
loop_
_entity_poly.entity_id
_entity_poly.type
_entity_poly.pdbx_seq_one_letter_code
_entity_poly.pdbx_strand_id
1 'polypeptide(L)'
;MKVLITGGAGFIGSHLADELIRAGDEVTVLDNLSTGRFENIVHLEGTKSFQFVEGTILNEALVDKLVEKCDVVYHLAAAVGVELVVKKPLESLVTNIKGSEIVLDMVHRYHKKILITSTYEIYGKNKNGPLKEDDDRILGSPLKVRWGYSTAKAVDEMLAYIYWKEKKVPTIIVRLFNTVGPRQTGAYGMVIPRFVNQALKNKDVTIYGTGKQSRCFLHVKDVVGTLIKLMKSQDAIGQVFNIGSQEEINIEDLAKKVIEITKSTSKIIYIPYEKAYEEGFEDMQRRVPDTSKVRNLVGFKPTVDLDGIIKTVVEYYKK
;
A
#
# COMPACT_ATOMS: atom_id res chain seq x y z
N MET A 1 -7.03 -18.03 13.76
CA MET A 1 -5.69 -18.38 13.22
C MET A 1 -4.65 -17.51 13.91
N LYS A 2 -3.37 -17.94 13.89
CA LYS A 2 -2.24 -17.11 14.29
C LYS A 2 -1.67 -16.40 13.05
N VAL A 3 -1.75 -15.10 13.04
CA VAL A 3 -1.41 -14.27 11.89
C VAL A 3 -0.20 -13.39 12.17
N LEU A 4 0.81 -13.44 11.32
CA LEU A 4 1.91 -12.47 11.34
C LEU A 4 1.66 -11.38 10.30
N ILE A 5 1.71 -10.12 10.73
CA ILE A 5 1.67 -8.95 9.85
C ILE A 5 3.01 -8.22 9.95
N THR A 6 3.81 -8.25 8.90
CA THR A 6 4.98 -7.35 8.83
C THR A 6 4.54 -6.00 8.30
N GLY A 7 5.02 -4.90 8.89
CA GLY A 7 4.51 -3.56 8.57
C GLY A 7 3.13 -3.27 9.17
N GLY A 8 2.79 -3.94 10.28
CA GLY A 8 1.46 -3.87 10.87
C GLY A 8 1.15 -2.59 11.63
N ALA A 9 2.15 -1.78 12.01
CA ALA A 9 1.95 -0.43 12.56
C ALA A 9 1.79 0.65 11.47
N GLY A 10 1.93 0.26 10.19
CA GLY A 10 1.67 1.11 9.04
C GLY A 10 0.18 1.37 8.80
N PHE A 11 -0.11 2.18 7.77
CA PHE A 11 -1.47 2.57 7.39
C PHE A 11 -2.38 1.36 7.12
N ILE A 12 -2.04 0.52 6.15
CA ILE A 12 -2.88 -0.63 5.77
C ILE A 12 -2.80 -1.74 6.82
N GLY A 13 -1.59 -2.01 7.34
CA GLY A 13 -1.35 -3.08 8.30
C GLY A 13 -2.12 -2.93 9.60
N SER A 14 -2.26 -1.69 10.11
CA SER A 14 -3.03 -1.43 11.34
C SER A 14 -4.53 -1.65 11.18
N HIS A 15 -5.10 -1.32 10.02
CA HIS A 15 -6.49 -1.66 9.71
C HIS A 15 -6.70 -3.16 9.51
N LEU A 16 -5.71 -3.84 8.93
CA LEU A 16 -5.74 -5.30 8.80
C LEU A 16 -5.71 -5.99 10.17
N ALA A 17 -4.85 -5.51 11.09
CA ALA A 17 -4.81 -6.01 12.46
C ALA A 17 -6.16 -5.86 13.17
N ASP A 18 -6.81 -4.70 13.05
CA ASP A 18 -8.15 -4.47 13.62
C ASP A 18 -9.19 -5.48 13.12
N GLU A 19 -9.25 -5.70 11.80
CA GLU A 19 -10.25 -6.60 11.22
C GLU A 19 -10.01 -8.07 11.57
N LEU A 20 -8.74 -8.50 11.61
CA LEU A 20 -8.38 -9.87 11.97
C LEU A 20 -8.67 -10.15 13.45
N ILE A 21 -8.33 -9.22 14.36
CA ILE A 21 -8.67 -9.36 15.80
C ILE A 21 -10.19 -9.38 15.98
N ARG A 22 -10.93 -8.53 15.29
CA ARG A 22 -12.41 -8.54 15.33
C ARG A 22 -13.00 -9.84 14.82
N ALA A 23 -12.31 -10.49 13.88
CA ALA A 23 -12.70 -11.81 13.38
C ALA A 23 -12.31 -12.97 14.31
N GLY A 24 -11.62 -12.70 15.43
CA GLY A 24 -11.21 -13.69 16.41
C GLY A 24 -9.85 -14.34 16.13
N ASP A 25 -9.04 -13.74 15.25
CA ASP A 25 -7.68 -14.21 14.98
C ASP A 25 -6.68 -13.69 16.04
N GLU A 26 -5.60 -14.42 16.28
CA GLU A 26 -4.44 -13.98 17.06
C GLU A 26 -3.46 -13.27 16.13
N VAL A 27 -3.15 -12.02 16.39
CA VAL A 27 -2.35 -11.17 15.51
C VAL A 27 -1.02 -10.79 16.16
N THR A 28 0.07 -11.12 15.52
CA THR A 28 1.40 -10.60 15.84
C THR A 28 1.80 -9.57 14.76
N VAL A 29 2.14 -8.36 15.18
CA VAL A 29 2.65 -7.30 14.34
C VAL A 29 4.16 -7.17 14.50
N LEU A 30 4.91 -7.26 13.40
CA LEU A 30 6.33 -6.89 13.32
C LEU A 30 6.47 -5.56 12.57
N ASP A 31 6.99 -4.54 13.23
CA ASP A 31 7.24 -3.22 12.62
C ASP A 31 8.42 -2.53 13.30
N ASN A 32 9.26 -1.82 12.55
CA ASN A 32 10.38 -1.06 13.08
C ASN A 32 10.08 0.44 13.26
N LEU A 33 8.82 0.81 13.05
CA LEU A 33 8.29 2.18 13.17
C LEU A 33 8.99 3.23 12.28
N SER A 34 9.71 2.79 11.24
CA SER A 34 10.41 3.72 10.32
C SER A 34 9.44 4.58 9.50
N THR A 35 8.28 4.02 9.14
CA THR A 35 7.16 4.72 8.49
C THR A 35 5.82 4.43 9.17
N GLY A 36 5.73 3.32 9.88
CA GLY A 36 4.63 2.97 10.77
C GLY A 36 4.62 3.86 12.02
N ARG A 37 3.50 3.86 12.74
CA ARG A 37 3.31 4.62 13.98
C ARG A 37 2.66 3.75 15.03
N PHE A 38 3.22 3.74 16.22
CA PHE A 38 2.67 2.97 17.34
C PHE A 38 1.23 3.38 17.68
N GLU A 39 0.90 4.67 17.51
CA GLU A 39 -0.45 5.21 17.72
C GLU A 39 -1.52 4.53 16.86
N ASN A 40 -1.14 3.95 15.72
CA ASN A 40 -2.07 3.23 14.85
C ASN A 40 -2.55 1.91 15.45
N ILE A 41 -1.80 1.34 16.40
CA ILE A 41 -2.06 0.02 17.00
C ILE A 41 -2.15 0.05 18.54
N VAL A 42 -1.89 1.18 19.19
CA VAL A 42 -1.89 1.32 20.64
C VAL A 42 -3.21 0.88 21.29
N HIS A 43 -4.34 1.10 20.61
CA HIS A 43 -5.67 0.68 21.09
C HIS A 43 -5.86 -0.84 21.16
N LEU A 44 -4.95 -1.62 20.57
CA LEU A 44 -4.94 -3.09 20.63
C LEU A 44 -4.10 -3.61 21.79
N GLU A 45 -3.30 -2.77 22.46
CA GLU A 45 -2.52 -3.16 23.63
C GLU A 45 -3.40 -3.71 24.74
N GLY A 46 -2.91 -4.74 25.43
CA GLY A 46 -3.69 -5.44 26.46
C GLY A 46 -4.73 -6.42 25.93
N THR A 47 -4.99 -6.46 24.63
CA THR A 47 -5.84 -7.48 24.00
C THR A 47 -5.08 -8.81 23.99
N LYS A 48 -5.66 -9.87 24.55
CA LYS A 48 -5.00 -11.20 24.64
C LYS A 48 -4.62 -11.80 23.29
N SER A 49 -5.33 -11.44 22.22
CA SER A 49 -5.10 -11.89 20.84
C SER A 49 -4.16 -10.98 20.05
N PHE A 50 -3.49 -10.01 20.70
CA PHE A 50 -2.59 -9.07 20.02
C PHE A 50 -1.21 -9.05 20.64
N GLN A 51 -0.19 -9.06 19.78
CA GLN A 51 1.21 -8.87 20.17
C GLN A 51 1.88 -7.90 19.21
N PHE A 52 2.54 -6.86 19.74
CA PHE A 52 3.45 -6.02 18.98
C PHE A 52 4.90 -6.43 19.26
N VAL A 53 5.68 -6.54 18.19
CA VAL A 53 7.12 -6.81 18.22
C VAL A 53 7.82 -5.70 17.45
N GLU A 54 8.54 -4.84 18.14
CA GLU A 54 9.38 -3.83 17.51
C GLU A 54 10.62 -4.48 16.92
N GLY A 55 10.80 -4.34 15.60
CA GLY A 55 11.93 -4.96 14.90
C GLY A 55 11.84 -4.83 13.39
N THR A 56 12.95 -5.14 12.74
CA THR A 56 13.08 -5.08 11.29
C THR A 56 12.98 -6.45 10.63
N ILE A 57 12.39 -6.51 9.44
CA ILE A 57 12.36 -7.70 8.58
C ILE A 57 13.76 -8.13 8.10
N LEU A 58 14.77 -7.29 8.29
CA LEU A 58 16.19 -7.63 8.01
C LEU A 58 16.84 -8.46 9.13
N ASN A 59 16.18 -8.59 10.29
CA ASN A 59 16.64 -9.46 11.38
C ASN A 59 16.12 -10.88 11.17
N GLU A 60 16.92 -11.70 10.48
CA GLU A 60 16.57 -13.07 10.12
C GLU A 60 16.15 -13.92 11.32
N ALA A 61 16.90 -13.86 12.43
CA ALA A 61 16.60 -14.64 13.64
C ALA A 61 15.26 -14.25 14.29
N LEU A 62 14.87 -12.97 14.18
CA LEU A 62 13.58 -12.50 14.66
C LEU A 62 12.45 -12.97 13.74
N VAL A 63 12.62 -12.81 12.41
CA VAL A 63 11.63 -13.25 11.42
C VAL A 63 11.41 -14.77 11.51
N ASP A 64 12.49 -15.55 11.66
CA ASP A 64 12.43 -17.01 11.84
C ASP A 64 11.50 -17.41 12.98
N LYS A 65 11.73 -16.86 14.19
CA LYS A 65 10.92 -17.11 15.38
C LYS A 65 9.44 -16.72 15.22
N LEU A 66 9.16 -15.65 14.49
CA LEU A 66 7.79 -15.17 14.30
C LEU A 66 7.04 -15.98 13.26
N VAL A 67 7.69 -16.34 12.15
CA VAL A 67 7.09 -17.17 11.09
C VAL A 67 6.85 -18.59 11.58
N GLU A 68 7.75 -19.17 12.38
CA GLU A 68 7.54 -20.49 13.02
C GLU A 68 6.19 -20.56 13.74
N LYS A 69 5.85 -19.51 14.51
CA LYS A 69 4.70 -19.46 15.41
C LYS A 69 3.38 -19.09 14.76
N CYS A 70 3.38 -18.61 13.54
CA CYS A 70 2.15 -18.21 12.85
C CYS A 70 1.61 -19.31 11.92
N ASP A 71 0.35 -19.18 11.52
CA ASP A 71 -0.29 -20.02 10.50
C ASP A 71 -0.14 -19.38 9.10
N VAL A 72 -0.25 -18.06 9.02
CA VAL A 72 -0.17 -17.28 7.77
C VAL A 72 0.57 -15.97 7.96
N VAL A 73 1.14 -15.46 6.87
CA VAL A 73 1.88 -14.19 6.86
C VAL A 73 1.24 -13.20 5.89
N TYR A 74 0.97 -11.97 6.36
CA TYR A 74 0.72 -10.82 5.52
C TYR A 74 1.98 -9.94 5.50
N HIS A 75 2.67 -9.93 4.37
CA HIS A 75 3.90 -9.16 4.22
C HIS A 75 3.58 -7.79 3.60
N LEU A 76 3.41 -6.77 4.48
CA LEU A 76 3.14 -5.39 4.12
C LEU A 76 4.33 -4.46 4.39
N ALA A 77 5.35 -4.94 5.12
CA ALA A 77 6.54 -4.17 5.41
C ALA A 77 7.26 -3.79 4.11
N ALA A 78 7.47 -2.51 3.91
CA ALA A 78 8.22 -1.95 2.80
C ALA A 78 8.72 -0.54 3.15
N ALA A 79 9.91 -0.19 2.68
CA ALA A 79 10.37 1.19 2.66
C ALA A 79 9.65 1.91 1.51
N VAL A 80 8.55 2.61 1.81
CA VAL A 80 7.63 3.20 0.84
C VAL A 80 7.49 4.71 1.03
N GLY A 81 7.20 5.40 -0.07
CA GLY A 81 7.00 6.85 -0.13
C GLY A 81 8.06 7.54 -0.98
N VAL A 82 7.60 8.42 -1.89
CA VAL A 82 8.46 9.09 -2.88
C VAL A 82 9.64 9.78 -2.20
N GLU A 83 9.40 10.47 -1.10
CA GLU A 83 10.46 11.20 -0.39
C GLU A 83 11.52 10.26 0.21
N LEU A 84 11.12 9.13 0.81
CA LEU A 84 12.06 8.14 1.36
C LEU A 84 12.88 7.47 0.26
N VAL A 85 12.21 7.06 -0.81
CA VAL A 85 12.85 6.41 -1.97
C VAL A 85 13.89 7.32 -2.62
N VAL A 86 13.63 8.63 -2.68
CA VAL A 86 14.55 9.62 -3.26
C VAL A 86 15.67 9.96 -2.28
N LYS A 87 15.37 10.22 -1.00
CA LYS A 87 16.39 10.63 -0.01
C LYS A 87 17.29 9.50 0.47
N LYS A 88 16.77 8.25 0.50
CA LYS A 88 17.48 7.06 1.00
C LYS A 88 17.31 5.87 0.06
N PRO A 89 17.73 5.99 -1.20
CA PRO A 89 17.45 4.98 -2.23
C PRO A 89 18.08 3.61 -1.93
N LEU A 90 19.31 3.58 -1.42
CA LEU A 90 19.98 2.34 -1.07
C LEU A 90 19.27 1.61 0.07
N GLU A 91 18.91 2.33 1.14
CA GLU A 91 18.18 1.76 2.28
C GLU A 91 16.82 1.20 1.84
N SER A 92 16.11 1.93 0.97
CA SER A 92 14.83 1.51 0.40
C SER A 92 14.97 0.23 -0.42
N LEU A 93 15.94 0.15 -1.32
CA LEU A 93 16.19 -1.04 -2.14
C LEU A 93 16.54 -2.26 -1.28
N VAL A 94 17.49 -2.11 -0.36
CA VAL A 94 17.96 -3.20 0.52
C VAL A 94 16.81 -3.70 1.40
N THR A 95 16.07 -2.81 2.03
CA THR A 95 14.96 -3.19 2.91
C THR A 95 13.88 -3.96 2.14
N ASN A 96 13.50 -3.48 0.97
CA ASN A 96 12.44 -4.14 0.20
C ASN A 96 12.88 -5.50 -0.32
N ILE A 97 14.02 -5.59 -1.01
CA ILE A 97 14.44 -6.84 -1.65
C ILE A 97 14.90 -7.87 -0.62
N LYS A 98 15.90 -7.51 0.22
CA LYS A 98 16.46 -8.45 1.20
C LYS A 98 15.47 -8.81 2.29
N GLY A 99 14.62 -7.85 2.71
CA GLY A 99 13.58 -8.11 3.69
C GLY A 99 12.54 -9.10 3.18
N SER A 100 12.10 -8.96 1.92
CA SER A 100 11.15 -9.89 1.30
C SER A 100 11.78 -11.29 1.09
N GLU A 101 13.06 -11.36 0.70
CA GLU A 101 13.81 -12.60 0.58
C GLU A 101 13.85 -13.36 1.91
N ILE A 102 14.25 -12.70 3.02
CA ILE A 102 14.27 -13.30 4.36
C ILE A 102 12.88 -13.84 4.76
N VAL A 103 11.83 -13.05 4.55
CA VAL A 103 10.47 -13.49 4.89
C VAL A 103 10.06 -14.70 4.07
N LEU A 104 10.35 -14.73 2.76
CA LEU A 104 10.06 -15.85 1.87
C LEU A 104 10.83 -17.12 2.24
N ASP A 105 12.10 -17.00 2.62
CA ASP A 105 12.90 -18.14 3.09
C ASP A 105 12.31 -18.76 4.35
N MET A 106 11.89 -17.95 5.34
CA MET A 106 11.27 -18.47 6.56
C MET A 106 9.89 -19.08 6.29
N VAL A 107 9.09 -18.44 5.43
CA VAL A 107 7.80 -18.98 4.99
C VAL A 107 7.97 -20.33 4.27
N HIS A 108 9.00 -20.48 3.45
CA HIS A 108 9.36 -21.75 2.83
C HIS A 108 9.77 -22.80 3.88
N ARG A 109 10.66 -22.44 4.81
CA ARG A 109 11.15 -23.32 5.87
C ARG A 109 10.02 -23.96 6.68
N TYR A 110 9.00 -23.15 7.02
CA TYR A 110 7.88 -23.57 7.87
C TYR A 110 6.59 -23.88 7.09
N HIS A 111 6.66 -23.92 5.76
CA HIS A 111 5.50 -24.22 4.88
C HIS A 111 4.28 -23.35 5.15
N LYS A 112 4.47 -22.03 5.36
CA LYS A 112 3.36 -21.09 5.64
C LYS A 112 2.80 -20.48 4.37
N LYS A 113 1.52 -20.10 4.41
CA LYS A 113 0.89 -19.30 3.35
C LYS A 113 1.23 -17.84 3.53
N ILE A 114 1.55 -17.14 2.45
CA ILE A 114 1.91 -15.72 2.47
C ILE A 114 1.16 -14.91 1.42
N LEU A 115 0.70 -13.72 1.82
CA LEU A 115 0.25 -12.67 0.91
C LEU A 115 1.25 -11.53 0.95
N ILE A 116 1.75 -11.13 -0.23
CA ILE A 116 2.74 -10.06 -0.40
C ILE A 116 2.09 -8.88 -1.10
N THR A 117 2.23 -7.69 -0.51
CA THR A 117 1.78 -6.46 -1.16
C THR A 117 2.82 -5.91 -2.13
N SER A 118 2.37 -5.68 -3.35
CA SER A 118 3.05 -4.96 -4.41
C SER A 118 2.31 -3.67 -4.75
N THR A 119 2.59 -3.07 -5.86
CA THR A 119 2.14 -1.74 -6.24
C THR A 119 1.80 -1.64 -7.73
N TYR A 120 0.86 -0.76 -8.09
CA TYR A 120 0.62 -0.38 -9.48
C TYR A 120 1.86 0.28 -10.13
N GLU A 121 2.82 0.76 -9.35
CA GLU A 121 4.02 1.40 -9.89
C GLU A 121 4.89 0.47 -10.73
N ILE A 122 4.72 -0.84 -10.62
CA ILE A 122 5.44 -1.79 -11.47
C ILE A 122 5.11 -1.63 -12.95
N TYR A 123 3.91 -1.19 -13.31
CA TYR A 123 3.53 -0.91 -14.70
C TYR A 123 4.29 0.26 -15.33
N GLY A 124 4.84 1.14 -14.48
CA GLY A 124 5.67 2.27 -14.91
C GLY A 124 4.92 3.23 -15.84
N LYS A 125 5.45 3.44 -17.05
CA LYS A 125 4.92 4.34 -18.08
C LYS A 125 3.91 3.67 -19.02
N ASN A 126 3.41 2.49 -18.68
CA ASN A 126 2.40 1.83 -19.50
C ASN A 126 1.15 2.72 -19.61
N LYS A 127 0.74 3.01 -20.86
CA LYS A 127 -0.39 3.91 -21.18
C LYS A 127 -1.63 3.15 -21.64
N ASN A 128 -1.55 1.82 -21.73
CA ASN A 128 -2.67 1.00 -22.15
C ASN A 128 -3.85 1.18 -21.19
N GLY A 129 -5.06 0.98 -21.66
CA GLY A 129 -6.35 1.17 -21.01
C GLY A 129 -6.46 0.65 -19.61
N PRO A 130 -7.42 0.07 -18.98
CA PRO A 130 -7.26 -0.43 -17.63
C PRO A 130 -6.12 -1.45 -17.55
N LEU A 131 -5.15 -1.23 -16.62
CA LEU A 131 -3.95 -2.04 -16.45
C LEU A 131 -4.30 -3.45 -15.95
N LYS A 132 -3.87 -4.47 -16.69
CA LYS A 132 -4.08 -5.89 -16.33
C LYS A 132 -2.84 -6.47 -15.68
N GLU A 133 -3.02 -7.57 -14.95
CA GLU A 133 -1.93 -8.21 -14.21
C GLU A 133 -0.82 -8.76 -15.09
N ASP A 134 -1.11 -9.08 -16.34
CA ASP A 134 -0.18 -9.59 -17.36
C ASP A 134 0.39 -8.52 -18.30
N ASP A 135 0.01 -7.25 -18.10
CA ASP A 135 0.56 -6.14 -18.90
C ASP A 135 2.05 -5.93 -18.67
N ASP A 136 2.75 -5.54 -19.73
CA ASP A 136 4.17 -5.23 -19.73
C ASP A 136 4.53 -4.06 -18.77
N ARG A 137 5.71 -4.18 -18.19
CA ARG A 137 6.34 -3.12 -17.41
C ARG A 137 7.15 -2.21 -18.33
N ILE A 138 6.82 -0.91 -18.35
CA ILE A 138 7.54 0.11 -19.15
C ILE A 138 8.17 1.11 -18.21
N LEU A 139 9.44 0.91 -17.85
CA LEU A 139 10.18 1.79 -16.95
C LEU A 139 11.11 2.76 -17.70
N GLY A 140 11.60 3.75 -17.00
CA GLY A 140 12.69 4.62 -17.47
C GLY A 140 14.06 4.00 -17.23
N SER A 141 15.12 4.81 -17.48
CA SER A 141 16.51 4.41 -17.21
C SER A 141 16.68 3.97 -15.74
N PRO A 142 17.46 2.90 -15.48
CA PRO A 142 17.77 2.46 -14.12
C PRO A 142 18.57 3.50 -13.31
N LEU A 143 19.17 4.49 -13.97
CA LEU A 143 19.83 5.61 -13.29
C LEU A 143 18.84 6.63 -12.70
N LYS A 144 17.56 6.55 -13.04
CA LYS A 144 16.50 7.36 -12.43
C LYS A 144 16.01 6.69 -11.15
N VAL A 145 16.43 7.21 -10.01
CA VAL A 145 16.11 6.70 -8.66
C VAL A 145 14.61 6.51 -8.43
N ARG A 146 13.77 7.33 -9.08
CA ARG A 146 12.30 7.22 -9.06
C ARG A 146 11.79 5.80 -9.33
N TRP A 147 12.46 5.04 -10.18
CA TRP A 147 12.04 3.68 -10.54
C TRP A 147 12.57 2.59 -9.59
N GLY A 148 13.40 2.95 -8.59
CA GLY A 148 13.97 2.01 -7.63
C GLY A 148 12.91 1.22 -6.86
N TYR A 149 11.91 1.91 -6.32
CA TYR A 149 10.79 1.26 -5.61
C TYR A 149 10.01 0.28 -6.51
N SER A 150 9.64 0.71 -7.71
CA SER A 150 8.96 -0.14 -8.69
C SER A 150 9.79 -1.37 -9.04
N THR A 151 11.12 -1.20 -9.17
CA THR A 151 12.04 -2.30 -9.47
C THR A 151 12.14 -3.27 -8.30
N ALA A 152 12.30 -2.77 -7.07
CA ALA A 152 12.34 -3.61 -5.87
C ALA A 152 11.05 -4.44 -5.73
N LYS A 153 9.89 -3.81 -5.86
CA LYS A 153 8.60 -4.52 -5.76
C LYS A 153 8.39 -5.55 -6.87
N ALA A 154 8.96 -5.32 -8.06
CA ALA A 154 8.91 -6.32 -9.11
C ALA A 154 9.86 -7.51 -8.86
N VAL A 155 10.99 -7.27 -8.18
CA VAL A 155 11.85 -8.37 -7.68
C VAL A 155 11.10 -9.18 -6.62
N ASP A 156 10.42 -8.50 -5.68
CA ASP A 156 9.59 -9.18 -4.66
C ASP A 156 8.51 -10.08 -5.30
N GLU A 157 7.80 -9.58 -6.34
CA GLU A 157 6.82 -10.38 -7.08
C GLU A 157 7.46 -11.59 -7.76
N MET A 158 8.61 -11.38 -8.41
CA MET A 158 9.33 -12.44 -9.11
C MET A 158 9.80 -13.52 -8.13
N LEU A 159 10.37 -13.13 -6.99
CA LEU A 159 10.75 -14.05 -5.92
C LEU A 159 9.52 -14.83 -5.44
N ALA A 160 8.43 -14.16 -5.07
CA ALA A 160 7.21 -14.83 -4.61
C ALA A 160 6.67 -15.83 -5.63
N TYR A 161 6.65 -15.47 -6.93
CA TYR A 161 6.22 -16.35 -8.00
C TYR A 161 7.14 -17.57 -8.15
N ILE A 162 8.47 -17.38 -8.08
CA ILE A 162 9.44 -18.47 -8.20
C ILE A 162 9.36 -19.40 -6.98
N TYR A 163 9.23 -18.86 -5.76
CA TYR A 163 9.01 -19.68 -4.55
C TYR A 163 7.74 -20.54 -4.65
N TRP A 164 6.66 -19.99 -5.20
CA TRP A 164 5.47 -20.80 -5.48
C TRP A 164 5.74 -21.88 -6.53
N LYS A 165 6.34 -21.51 -7.68
CA LYS A 165 6.52 -22.41 -8.79
C LYS A 165 7.48 -23.56 -8.49
N GLU A 166 8.62 -23.28 -7.88
CA GLU A 166 9.71 -24.23 -7.64
C GLU A 166 9.64 -24.86 -6.25
N LYS A 167 9.37 -24.07 -5.23
CA LYS A 167 9.39 -24.48 -3.82
C LYS A 167 8.00 -24.82 -3.27
N LYS A 168 6.94 -24.65 -4.07
CA LYS A 168 5.55 -24.90 -3.68
C LYS A 168 5.07 -24.09 -2.47
N VAL A 169 5.69 -22.96 -2.22
CA VAL A 169 5.23 -22.00 -1.19
C VAL A 169 3.89 -21.40 -1.63
N PRO A 170 2.84 -21.45 -0.83
CA PRO A 170 1.53 -20.90 -1.21
C PRO A 170 1.53 -19.36 -1.13
N THR A 171 2.05 -18.70 -2.17
CA THR A 171 2.15 -17.25 -2.26
C THR A 171 0.95 -16.63 -2.97
N ILE A 172 0.55 -15.42 -2.53
CA ILE A 172 -0.44 -14.56 -3.18
C ILE A 172 0.20 -13.19 -3.34
N ILE A 173 0.09 -12.58 -4.52
CA ILE A 173 0.66 -11.26 -4.81
C ILE A 173 -0.49 -10.28 -5.06
N VAL A 174 -0.41 -9.09 -4.47
CA VAL A 174 -1.43 -8.07 -4.59
C VAL A 174 -0.81 -6.74 -4.98
N ARG A 175 -1.18 -6.20 -6.14
CA ARG A 175 -0.80 -4.86 -6.61
C ARG A 175 -1.83 -3.85 -6.14
N LEU A 176 -1.47 -3.05 -5.15
CA LEU A 176 -2.35 -2.02 -4.61
C LEU A 176 -2.29 -0.76 -5.47
N PHE A 177 -3.47 -0.27 -5.83
CA PHE A 177 -3.66 1.06 -6.41
C PHE A 177 -4.00 2.04 -5.28
N ASN A 178 -3.96 3.36 -5.55
CA ASN A 178 -4.05 4.40 -4.52
C ASN A 178 -5.08 4.09 -3.43
N THR A 179 -4.59 3.56 -2.33
CA THR A 179 -5.38 3.26 -1.13
C THR A 179 -5.41 4.51 -0.25
N VAL A 180 -6.59 4.85 0.27
CA VAL A 180 -6.81 6.06 1.09
C VAL A 180 -7.70 5.74 2.29
N GLY A 181 -7.50 6.44 3.41
CA GLY A 181 -8.34 6.32 4.59
C GLY A 181 -7.70 6.91 5.85
N PRO A 182 -8.35 6.73 7.01
CA PRO A 182 -7.82 7.08 8.31
C PRO A 182 -6.43 6.48 8.56
N ARG A 183 -5.60 7.10 9.39
CA ARG A 183 -4.21 6.71 9.70
C ARG A 183 -3.21 6.87 8.54
N GLN A 184 -3.67 7.29 7.34
CA GLN A 184 -2.74 7.63 6.27
C GLN A 184 -2.10 8.98 6.54
N THR A 185 -0.78 9.05 6.51
CA THR A 185 -0.06 10.32 6.65
C THR A 185 -0.12 11.14 5.38
N GLY A 186 -0.20 12.47 5.49
CA GLY A 186 -0.05 13.40 4.37
C GLY A 186 1.39 13.58 3.89
N ALA A 187 2.37 12.98 4.56
CA ALA A 187 3.75 12.92 4.14
C ALA A 187 3.91 12.04 2.86
N TYR A 188 5.05 12.10 2.26
CA TYR A 188 5.42 11.24 1.13
C TYR A 188 4.55 11.36 -0.15
N GLY A 189 3.88 12.52 -0.37
CA GLY A 189 3.15 12.77 -1.62
C GLY A 189 1.72 12.25 -1.69
N MET A 190 1.12 11.83 -0.56
CA MET A 190 -0.26 11.36 -0.50
C MET A 190 -1.25 12.51 -0.68
N VAL A 191 -1.92 12.57 -1.85
CA VAL A 191 -2.67 13.75 -2.29
C VAL A 191 -3.90 14.05 -1.43
N ILE A 192 -4.77 13.07 -1.13
CA ILE A 192 -6.01 13.32 -0.37
C ILE A 192 -5.70 13.77 1.07
N PRO A 193 -4.86 13.07 1.88
CA PRO A 193 -4.49 13.55 3.21
C PRO A 193 -3.87 14.95 3.21
N ARG A 194 -3.05 15.29 2.20
CA ARG A 194 -2.45 16.62 2.06
C ARG A 194 -3.49 17.68 1.79
N PHE A 195 -4.38 17.46 0.82
CA PHE A 195 -5.45 18.41 0.49
C PHE A 195 -6.41 18.62 1.67
N VAL A 196 -6.81 17.55 2.34
CA VAL A 196 -7.67 17.62 3.52
C VAL A 196 -7.01 18.43 4.64
N ASN A 197 -5.73 18.17 4.92
CA ASN A 197 -5.00 18.89 5.96
C ASN A 197 -4.84 20.40 5.63
N GLN A 198 -4.60 20.72 4.36
CA GLN A 198 -4.54 22.12 3.90
C GLN A 198 -5.91 22.79 4.02
N ALA A 199 -6.95 22.16 3.52
CA ALA A 199 -8.31 22.69 3.51
C ALA A 199 -8.86 22.89 4.95
N LEU A 200 -8.66 21.93 5.86
CA LEU A 200 -9.09 22.07 7.26
C LEU A 200 -8.42 23.23 7.99
N LYS A 201 -7.24 23.66 7.52
CA LYS A 201 -6.50 24.80 8.09
C LYS A 201 -6.73 26.11 7.29
N ASN A 202 -7.68 26.11 6.34
CA ASN A 202 -7.91 27.20 5.39
C ASN A 202 -6.62 27.70 4.70
N LYS A 203 -5.64 26.79 4.48
CA LYS A 203 -4.44 27.06 3.70
C LYS A 203 -4.69 26.73 2.23
N ASP A 204 -3.97 27.39 1.31
CA ASP A 204 -4.11 27.08 -0.09
C ASP A 204 -3.85 25.62 -0.40
N VAL A 205 -4.74 25.00 -1.21
CA VAL A 205 -4.60 23.62 -1.67
C VAL A 205 -3.64 23.60 -2.85
N THR A 206 -2.51 22.89 -2.67
CA THR A 206 -1.41 22.90 -3.63
C THR A 206 -1.53 21.75 -4.63
N ILE A 207 -1.66 22.05 -5.91
CA ILE A 207 -1.63 21.08 -7.01
C ILE A 207 -0.24 21.10 -7.65
N TYR A 208 0.39 19.92 -7.76
CA TYR A 208 1.65 19.78 -8.48
C TYR A 208 1.39 19.51 -9.96
N GLY A 209 2.03 20.29 -10.83
CA GLY A 209 1.81 20.26 -12.27
C GLY A 209 0.50 20.93 -12.69
N THR A 210 -0.16 20.37 -13.71
CA THR A 210 -1.36 20.97 -14.34
C THR A 210 -2.68 20.62 -13.66
N GLY A 211 -2.70 19.62 -12.79
CA GLY A 211 -3.93 19.09 -12.19
C GLY A 211 -4.78 18.20 -13.11
N LYS A 212 -4.40 18.05 -14.40
CA LYS A 212 -5.15 17.25 -15.39
C LYS A 212 -4.90 15.73 -15.29
N GLN A 213 -3.84 15.33 -14.59
CA GLN A 213 -3.56 13.91 -14.34
C GLN A 213 -4.70 13.28 -13.56
N SER A 214 -5.15 12.09 -14.00
CA SER A 214 -6.23 11.36 -13.34
C SER A 214 -5.73 10.26 -12.39
N ARG A 215 -6.52 10.00 -11.35
CA ARG A 215 -6.27 8.95 -10.37
C ARG A 215 -7.58 8.29 -10.00
N CYS A 216 -7.47 7.03 -9.55
CA CYS A 216 -8.55 6.31 -8.88
C CYS A 216 -8.18 6.12 -7.41
N PHE A 217 -9.15 6.16 -6.52
CA PHE A 217 -8.92 6.00 -5.08
C PHE A 217 -9.80 4.91 -4.51
N LEU A 218 -9.24 4.06 -3.66
CA LEU A 218 -9.95 2.97 -2.99
C LEU A 218 -9.82 3.14 -1.47
N HIS A 219 -10.94 2.95 -0.76
CA HIS A 219 -10.92 3.02 0.70
C HIS A 219 -10.16 1.84 1.32
N VAL A 220 -9.37 2.12 2.36
CA VAL A 220 -8.55 1.10 3.05
C VAL A 220 -9.38 -0.08 3.57
N LYS A 221 -10.61 0.13 3.97
CA LYS A 221 -11.54 -0.92 4.41
C LYS A 221 -11.80 -1.95 3.30
N ASP A 222 -11.98 -1.50 2.06
CA ASP A 222 -12.22 -2.38 0.91
C ASP A 222 -10.94 -3.15 0.55
N VAL A 223 -9.77 -2.52 0.68
CA VAL A 223 -8.48 -3.20 0.52
C VAL A 223 -8.35 -4.32 1.55
N VAL A 224 -8.45 -4.00 2.83
CA VAL A 224 -8.29 -4.96 3.93
C VAL A 224 -9.26 -6.14 3.81
N GLY A 225 -10.54 -5.86 3.57
CA GLY A 225 -11.54 -6.91 3.35
C GLY A 225 -11.18 -7.84 2.19
N THR A 226 -10.55 -7.28 1.13
CA THR A 226 -10.12 -8.05 -0.04
C THR A 226 -8.88 -8.89 0.27
N LEU A 227 -7.89 -8.34 0.99
CA LEU A 227 -6.70 -9.10 1.43
C LEU A 227 -7.10 -10.33 2.26
N ILE A 228 -8.06 -10.17 3.18
CA ILE A 228 -8.57 -11.27 4.02
C ILE A 228 -9.27 -12.34 3.17
N LYS A 229 -10.10 -11.94 2.21
CA LYS A 229 -10.78 -12.87 1.31
C LYS A 229 -9.79 -13.64 0.42
N LEU A 230 -8.79 -12.98 -0.13
CA LEU A 230 -7.74 -13.60 -0.93
C LEU A 230 -6.91 -14.59 -0.11
N MET A 231 -6.53 -14.24 1.13
CA MET A 231 -5.81 -15.15 2.03
C MET A 231 -6.61 -16.43 2.31
N LYS A 232 -7.94 -16.34 2.42
CA LYS A 232 -8.83 -17.49 2.65
C LYS A 232 -9.05 -18.34 1.39
N SER A 233 -8.84 -17.80 0.18
CA SER A 233 -9.04 -18.53 -1.08
C SER A 233 -7.85 -19.43 -1.40
N GLN A 234 -8.10 -20.68 -1.77
CA GLN A 234 -7.08 -21.60 -2.30
C GLN A 234 -6.74 -21.24 -3.76
N ASP A 235 -7.74 -20.82 -4.54
CA ASP A 235 -7.55 -20.47 -5.94
C ASP A 235 -6.77 -19.14 -6.12
N ALA A 236 -6.49 -18.40 -5.05
CA ALA A 236 -5.63 -17.24 -5.10
C ALA A 236 -4.13 -17.58 -5.12
N ILE A 237 -3.76 -18.81 -4.72
CA ILE A 237 -2.37 -19.24 -4.61
C ILE A 237 -1.67 -19.24 -5.96
N GLY A 238 -0.47 -18.70 -6.01
CA GLY A 238 0.35 -18.57 -7.22
C GLY A 238 -0.10 -17.47 -8.17
N GLN A 239 -1.04 -16.61 -7.76
CA GLN A 239 -1.62 -15.58 -8.60
C GLN A 239 -1.31 -14.17 -8.14
N VAL A 240 -1.40 -13.23 -9.10
CA VAL A 240 -1.29 -11.77 -8.91
C VAL A 240 -2.67 -11.14 -9.07
N PHE A 241 -3.00 -10.15 -8.25
CA PHE A 241 -4.29 -9.44 -8.29
C PHE A 241 -4.10 -7.94 -8.20
N ASN A 242 -4.74 -7.20 -9.10
CA ASN A 242 -4.91 -5.76 -8.98
C ASN A 242 -6.05 -5.43 -8.02
N ILE A 243 -5.80 -4.58 -7.02
CA ILE A 243 -6.82 -4.06 -6.11
C ILE A 243 -6.85 -2.54 -6.21
N GLY A 244 -7.96 -1.99 -6.68
CA GLY A 244 -8.15 -0.56 -6.85
C GLY A 244 -9.57 -0.20 -7.27
N SER A 245 -9.88 1.09 -7.31
CA SER A 245 -11.10 1.62 -7.91
C SER A 245 -10.89 1.90 -9.40
N GLN A 246 -11.97 1.84 -10.17
CA GLN A 246 -12.01 2.25 -11.57
C GLN A 246 -12.64 3.65 -11.75
N GLU A 247 -13.11 4.26 -10.68
CA GLU A 247 -13.66 5.62 -10.68
C GLU A 247 -12.52 6.63 -10.78
N GLU A 248 -12.40 7.28 -11.95
CA GLU A 248 -11.35 8.25 -12.23
C GLU A 248 -11.78 9.67 -11.84
N ILE A 249 -10.85 10.40 -11.23
CA ILE A 249 -10.98 11.84 -11.01
C ILE A 249 -9.65 12.52 -11.36
N ASN A 250 -9.68 13.69 -11.98
CA ASN A 250 -8.49 14.52 -12.13
C ASN A 250 -8.15 15.24 -10.81
N ILE A 251 -6.89 15.61 -10.64
CA ILE A 251 -6.40 16.17 -9.37
C ILE A 251 -7.02 17.55 -9.08
N GLU A 252 -7.36 18.33 -10.11
CA GLU A 252 -8.02 19.63 -9.94
C GLU A 252 -9.45 19.47 -9.38
N ASP A 253 -10.24 18.55 -9.94
CA ASP A 253 -11.60 18.30 -9.46
C ASP A 253 -11.59 17.64 -8.09
N LEU A 254 -10.59 16.80 -7.79
CA LEU A 254 -10.36 16.30 -6.45
C LEU A 254 -10.13 17.42 -5.44
N ALA A 255 -9.31 18.43 -5.79
CA ALA A 255 -9.06 19.57 -4.91
C ALA A 255 -10.34 20.40 -4.67
N LYS A 256 -11.14 20.66 -5.71
CA LYS A 256 -12.44 21.34 -5.59
C LYS A 256 -13.37 20.56 -4.66
N LYS A 257 -13.48 19.26 -4.84
CA LYS A 257 -14.32 18.38 -4.01
C LYS A 257 -13.88 18.37 -2.55
N VAL A 258 -12.59 18.35 -2.24
CA VAL A 258 -12.07 18.44 -0.87
C VAL A 258 -12.43 19.79 -0.24
N ILE A 259 -12.27 20.89 -0.94
CA ILE A 259 -12.63 22.25 -0.46
C ILE A 259 -14.13 22.31 -0.15
N GLU A 260 -14.98 21.79 -1.04
CA GLU A 260 -16.43 21.73 -0.86
C GLU A 260 -16.82 20.91 0.40
N ILE A 261 -16.32 19.68 0.52
CA ILE A 261 -16.64 18.77 1.65
C ILE A 261 -16.16 19.34 2.99
N THR A 262 -15.00 20.01 3.00
CA THR A 262 -14.47 20.63 4.22
C THR A 262 -15.08 21.99 4.53
N LYS A 263 -15.87 22.54 3.59
CA LYS A 263 -16.41 23.93 3.66
C LYS A 263 -15.30 24.96 3.87
N SER A 264 -14.16 24.73 3.26
CA SER A 264 -12.97 25.56 3.40
C SER A 264 -13.01 26.79 2.51
N THR A 265 -12.36 27.88 2.94
CA THR A 265 -12.11 29.08 2.13
C THR A 265 -10.80 29.02 1.34
N SER A 266 -10.14 27.87 1.31
CA SER A 266 -8.87 27.65 0.62
C SER A 266 -8.97 27.95 -0.87
N LYS A 267 -7.90 28.53 -1.44
CA LYS A 267 -7.74 28.68 -2.89
C LYS A 267 -6.90 27.52 -3.42
N ILE A 268 -7.06 27.21 -4.70
CA ILE A 268 -6.20 26.26 -5.41
C ILE A 268 -5.02 27.02 -5.99
N ILE A 269 -3.81 26.56 -5.71
CA ILE A 269 -2.57 27.07 -6.29
C ILE A 269 -1.82 25.95 -7.02
N TYR A 270 -1.21 26.28 -8.15
CA TYR A 270 -0.45 25.34 -8.96
C TYR A 270 1.05 25.54 -8.75
N ILE A 271 1.75 24.44 -8.46
CA ILE A 271 3.21 24.42 -8.28
C ILE A 271 3.80 23.59 -9.42
N PRO A 272 4.66 24.16 -10.28
CA PRO A 272 5.33 23.39 -11.33
C PRO A 272 6.09 22.18 -10.76
N TYR A 273 6.16 21.09 -11.52
CA TYR A 273 6.84 19.85 -11.07
C TYR A 273 8.31 20.09 -10.71
N GLU A 274 8.99 20.98 -11.44
CA GLU A 274 10.40 21.33 -11.23
C GLU A 274 10.65 22.01 -9.87
N LYS A 275 9.60 22.60 -9.26
CA LYS A 275 9.66 23.18 -7.90
C LYS A 275 9.19 22.21 -6.82
N ALA A 276 8.43 21.19 -7.19
CA ALA A 276 7.83 20.25 -6.27
C ALA A 276 8.67 18.99 -6.07
N TYR A 277 9.47 18.61 -7.06
CA TYR A 277 10.26 17.38 -7.11
C TYR A 277 11.66 17.65 -7.64
N GLU A 278 12.58 16.73 -7.40
CA GLU A 278 13.93 16.77 -7.94
C GLU A 278 13.93 16.61 -9.47
N GLU A 279 15.03 17.06 -10.10
CA GLU A 279 15.22 16.97 -11.54
C GLU A 279 15.04 15.53 -12.04
N GLY A 280 14.31 15.38 -13.15
CA GLY A 280 14.05 14.07 -13.77
C GLY A 280 12.86 13.30 -13.17
N PHE A 281 12.05 13.91 -12.30
CA PHE A 281 10.81 13.29 -11.85
C PHE A 281 9.87 13.03 -13.04
N GLU A 282 9.41 11.79 -13.17
CA GLU A 282 8.45 11.37 -14.20
C GLU A 282 7.15 10.92 -13.53
N ASP A 283 6.03 11.54 -13.90
CA ASP A 283 4.71 11.13 -13.40
C ASP A 283 3.97 10.26 -14.43
N MET A 284 3.17 9.34 -13.91
CA MET A 284 2.25 8.53 -14.70
C MET A 284 0.95 9.32 -14.88
N GLN A 285 0.56 9.60 -16.14
CA GLN A 285 -0.61 10.44 -16.46
C GLN A 285 -1.93 9.79 -16.02
N ARG A 286 -2.05 8.48 -16.21
CA ARG A 286 -3.27 7.70 -15.94
C ARG A 286 -2.94 6.40 -15.20
N ARG A 287 -3.76 6.02 -14.21
CA ARG A 287 -3.54 4.83 -13.35
C ARG A 287 -4.88 4.20 -13.00
N VAL A 288 -5.40 3.36 -13.90
CA VAL A 288 -6.69 2.67 -13.73
C VAL A 288 -6.44 1.17 -13.76
N PRO A 289 -6.83 0.42 -12.72
CA PRO A 289 -6.69 -1.04 -12.72
C PRO A 289 -7.80 -1.72 -13.54
N ASP A 290 -7.48 -2.82 -14.19
CA ASP A 290 -8.45 -3.88 -14.42
C ASP A 290 -8.56 -4.69 -13.12
N THR A 291 -9.78 -4.79 -12.58
CA THR A 291 -10.06 -5.54 -11.35
C THR A 291 -10.94 -6.76 -11.59
N SER A 292 -11.09 -7.16 -12.86
CA SER A 292 -11.97 -8.28 -13.24
C SER A 292 -11.54 -9.58 -12.57
N LYS A 293 -10.24 -9.84 -12.48
CA LYS A 293 -9.67 -11.04 -11.87
C LYS A 293 -10.04 -11.16 -10.39
N VAL A 294 -9.79 -10.14 -9.59
CA VAL A 294 -10.11 -10.15 -8.16
C VAL A 294 -11.61 -10.12 -7.92
N ARG A 295 -12.38 -9.45 -8.79
CA ARG A 295 -13.86 -9.44 -8.74
C ARG A 295 -14.42 -10.83 -8.95
N ASN A 296 -13.96 -11.53 -9.98
CA ASN A 296 -14.44 -12.86 -10.30
C ASN A 296 -14.11 -13.89 -9.22
N LEU A 297 -12.92 -13.77 -8.59
CA LEU A 297 -12.48 -14.76 -7.61
C LEU A 297 -13.16 -14.56 -6.23
N VAL A 298 -13.16 -13.33 -5.71
CA VAL A 298 -13.59 -13.08 -4.31
C VAL A 298 -14.76 -12.10 -4.19
N GLY A 299 -15.43 -11.77 -5.30
CA GLY A 299 -16.55 -10.84 -5.31
C GLY A 299 -16.17 -9.41 -4.91
N PHE A 300 -14.95 -8.97 -5.30
CA PHE A 300 -14.48 -7.63 -4.99
C PHE A 300 -15.38 -6.56 -5.60
N LYS A 301 -15.78 -5.61 -4.78
CA LYS A 301 -16.52 -4.41 -5.18
C LYS A 301 -16.18 -3.28 -4.20
N PRO A 302 -15.77 -2.10 -4.67
CA PRO A 302 -15.66 -0.91 -3.81
C PRO A 302 -16.99 -0.63 -3.12
N THR A 303 -16.98 -0.40 -1.81
CA THR A 303 -18.17 -0.12 -0.99
C THR A 303 -18.25 1.34 -0.56
N VAL A 304 -17.16 2.08 -0.65
CA VAL A 304 -17.06 3.49 -0.27
C VAL A 304 -16.70 4.30 -1.51
N ASP A 305 -17.57 5.25 -1.87
CA ASP A 305 -17.33 6.19 -2.95
C ASP A 305 -16.29 7.26 -2.57
N LEU A 306 -15.90 8.10 -3.53
CA LEU A 306 -14.87 9.11 -3.31
C LEU A 306 -15.27 10.13 -2.23
N ASP A 307 -16.54 10.52 -2.16
CA ASP A 307 -17.04 11.45 -1.14
C ASP A 307 -16.93 10.84 0.26
N GLY A 308 -17.30 9.58 0.38
CA GLY A 308 -17.14 8.80 1.61
C GLY A 308 -15.66 8.68 2.03
N ILE A 309 -14.77 8.40 1.07
CA ILE A 309 -13.32 8.37 1.31
C ILE A 309 -12.85 9.70 1.90
N ILE A 310 -13.17 10.83 1.23
CA ILE A 310 -12.76 12.16 1.69
C ILE A 310 -13.32 12.45 3.08
N LYS A 311 -14.60 12.16 3.34
CA LYS A 311 -15.25 12.36 4.64
C LYS A 311 -14.56 11.59 5.75
N THR A 312 -14.20 10.32 5.55
CA THR A 312 -13.49 9.52 6.56
C THR A 312 -12.11 10.10 6.90
N VAL A 313 -11.41 10.64 5.88
CA VAL A 313 -10.11 11.32 6.10
C VAL A 313 -10.31 12.64 6.84
N VAL A 314 -11.33 13.43 6.49
CA VAL A 314 -11.69 14.68 7.19
C VAL A 314 -12.01 14.41 8.66
N GLU A 315 -12.82 13.40 8.96
CA GLU A 315 -13.16 13.02 10.33
C GLU A 315 -11.93 12.60 11.15
N TYR A 316 -11.02 11.88 10.52
CA TYR A 316 -9.77 11.46 11.16
C TYR A 316 -8.86 12.65 11.53
N TYR A 317 -8.74 13.64 10.65
CA TYR A 317 -7.88 14.82 10.89
C TYR A 317 -8.53 15.90 11.76
N LYS A 318 -9.83 15.81 12.06
CA LYS A 318 -10.51 16.71 13.01
C LYS A 318 -10.37 16.27 14.47
N LYS A 319 -9.99 15.02 14.71
CA LYS A 319 -9.68 14.49 16.04
C LYS A 319 -8.30 14.94 16.49
#